data_22e53e613b436e8753e009fdc7794b2b
#
_entry.id   22e53e613b436e8753e009fdc7794b2b
#
_cell.length_a   1.000
_cell.length_b   1.000
_cell.length_c   1.000
_cell.angle_alpha   90.00
_cell.angle_beta   90.00
_cell.angle_gamma   90.00
#
_symmetry.space_group_name_H-M   'P 1'
#
loop_
_entity.id
_entity.type
_entity.pdbx_description
1 polymer ?
#
loop_
_entity_poly.entity_id
_entity_poly.type
_entity_poly.pdbx_seq_one_letter_code
_entity_poly.pdbx_strand_id
1 'polypeptide(L)'
;TMKLLKPTYLLRTLLLLCAVAAVLSACERNEAQSLSDKLDHMIANRQVYDCRKEQRIAELRHLLSVSGLTPAQEYEINDRLFGEFHKYKLDSAIRYTERNVLLARRLCDRRKVCLSGIRLAELYSSTGMSIEAKRMLDSIDRRSVPRDMLATYYKAYNRFYQQYVAFSGQKYFRELEERYQDSVIMVADTAWGRYKLDLLGQMSRRDQSHEMEVRLLGFLESLEPDSQLYAECAYA
;
A
#
# COMPACT_ATOMS: atom_id res chain seq x y z
N THR A 1 -37.90 -22.52 -42.92
CA THR A 1 -39.06 -21.97 -42.22
C THR A 1 -38.65 -21.52 -40.82
N MET A 2 -38.32 -20.24 -40.70
CA MET A 2 -38.00 -19.59 -39.43
C MET A 2 -39.31 -19.39 -38.67
N LYS A 3 -39.52 -20.14 -37.56
CA LYS A 3 -40.65 -19.94 -36.67
C LYS A 3 -40.46 -18.60 -35.94
N LEU A 4 -41.24 -17.59 -36.32
CA LEU A 4 -41.37 -16.33 -35.57
C LEU A 4 -41.84 -16.64 -34.14
N LEU A 5 -40.99 -16.38 -33.14
CA LEU A 5 -41.38 -16.43 -31.74
C LEU A 5 -42.56 -15.48 -31.50
N LYS A 6 -43.63 -15.98 -30.89
CA LYS A 6 -44.84 -15.20 -30.59
C LYS A 6 -44.45 -13.96 -29.75
N PRO A 7 -44.95 -12.75 -30.08
CA PRO A 7 -44.58 -11.50 -29.40
C PRO A 7 -44.82 -11.52 -27.90
N THR A 8 -45.67 -12.42 -27.40
CA THR A 8 -45.93 -12.63 -25.98
C THR A 8 -44.73 -13.23 -25.20
N TYR A 9 -43.88 -14.04 -25.85
CA TYR A 9 -42.67 -14.59 -25.21
C TYR A 9 -41.56 -13.54 -25.13
N LEU A 10 -41.40 -12.72 -26.16
CA LEU A 10 -40.45 -11.59 -26.16
C LEU A 10 -40.76 -10.57 -25.08
N LEU A 11 -42.06 -10.26 -24.88
CA LEU A 11 -42.48 -9.32 -23.84
C LEU A 11 -42.24 -9.90 -22.43
N ARG A 12 -42.50 -11.21 -22.23
CA ARG A 12 -42.24 -11.89 -20.93
C ARG A 12 -40.74 -11.97 -20.59
N THR A 13 -39.88 -12.27 -21.57
CA THR A 13 -38.43 -12.29 -21.37
C THR A 13 -37.86 -10.90 -21.08
N LEU A 14 -38.38 -9.87 -21.73
CA LEU A 14 -37.99 -8.48 -21.48
C LEU A 14 -38.41 -8.03 -20.07
N LEU A 15 -39.61 -8.38 -19.60
CA LEU A 15 -40.09 -8.08 -18.26
C LEU A 15 -39.27 -8.81 -17.20
N LEU A 16 -38.88 -10.07 -17.44
CA LEU A 16 -38.01 -10.82 -16.53
C LEU A 16 -36.60 -10.21 -16.46
N LEU A 17 -36.03 -9.81 -17.57
CA LEU A 17 -34.73 -9.10 -17.60
C LEU A 17 -34.77 -7.77 -16.86
N CYS A 18 -35.85 -6.98 -17.04
CA CYS A 18 -36.03 -5.73 -16.30
C CYS A 18 -36.21 -5.98 -14.78
N ALA A 19 -36.92 -7.05 -14.38
CA ALA A 19 -37.07 -7.39 -12.98
C ALA A 19 -35.76 -7.84 -12.34
N VAL A 20 -34.93 -8.63 -13.04
CA VAL A 20 -33.60 -9.04 -12.57
C VAL A 20 -32.66 -7.83 -12.47
N ALA A 21 -32.66 -6.94 -13.47
CA ALA A 21 -31.87 -5.72 -13.43
C ALA A 21 -32.29 -4.81 -12.26
N ALA A 22 -33.58 -4.68 -11.98
CA ALA A 22 -34.09 -3.90 -10.85
C ALA A 22 -33.69 -4.49 -9.49
N VAL A 23 -33.67 -5.83 -9.35
CA VAL A 23 -33.23 -6.51 -8.11
C VAL A 23 -31.72 -6.33 -7.92
N LEU A 24 -30.90 -6.46 -8.97
CA LEU A 24 -29.45 -6.24 -8.89
C LEU A 24 -29.12 -4.79 -8.49
N SER A 25 -29.79 -3.81 -9.12
CA SER A 25 -29.62 -2.39 -8.79
C SER A 25 -30.08 -2.04 -7.37
N ALA A 26 -31.10 -2.73 -6.86
CA ALA A 26 -31.57 -2.54 -5.49
C ALA A 26 -30.57 -3.13 -4.47
N CYS A 27 -29.91 -4.24 -4.80
CA CYS A 27 -28.90 -4.87 -3.94
C CYS A 27 -27.65 -3.98 -3.81
N GLU A 28 -27.13 -3.46 -4.94
CA GLU A 28 -25.98 -2.52 -4.95
C GLU A 28 -26.30 -1.22 -4.18
N ARG A 29 -27.53 -0.70 -4.33
CA ARG A 29 -27.96 0.50 -3.64
C ARG A 29 -28.05 0.27 -2.12
N ASN A 30 -28.49 -0.92 -1.67
CA ASN A 30 -28.53 -1.28 -0.26
C ASN A 30 -27.13 -1.41 0.37
N GLU A 31 -26.17 -1.99 -0.34
CA GLU A 31 -24.78 -2.06 0.13
C GLU A 31 -24.14 -0.70 0.23
N ALA A 32 -24.30 0.14 -0.79
CA ALA A 32 -23.80 1.51 -0.79
C ALA A 32 -24.40 2.35 0.35
N GLN A 33 -25.69 2.24 0.58
CA GLN A 33 -26.39 2.90 1.69
C GLN A 33 -25.86 2.41 3.04
N SER A 34 -25.72 1.10 3.23
CA SER A 34 -25.15 0.50 4.45
C SER A 34 -23.72 0.94 4.74
N LEU A 35 -22.88 1.13 3.70
CA LEU A 35 -21.52 1.66 3.83
C LEU A 35 -21.53 3.14 4.19
N SER A 36 -22.43 3.94 3.58
CA SER A 36 -22.61 5.36 3.91
C SER A 36 -23.05 5.52 5.37
N ASP A 37 -24.04 4.76 5.82
CA ASP A 37 -24.54 4.82 7.20
C ASP A 37 -23.43 4.44 8.22
N LYS A 38 -22.60 3.44 7.89
CA LYS A 38 -21.42 3.11 8.70
C LYS A 38 -20.40 4.23 8.75
N LEU A 39 -20.14 4.89 7.62
CA LEU A 39 -19.22 6.02 7.57
C LEU A 39 -19.75 7.19 8.38
N ASP A 40 -21.02 7.54 8.23
CA ASP A 40 -21.67 8.60 8.98
C ASP A 40 -21.65 8.34 10.49
N HIS A 41 -21.89 7.07 10.89
CA HIS A 41 -21.75 6.65 12.28
C HIS A 41 -20.30 6.80 12.79
N MET A 42 -19.30 6.45 11.98
CA MET A 42 -17.89 6.64 12.35
C MET A 42 -17.53 8.12 12.48
N ILE A 43 -18.02 8.96 11.57
CA ILE A 43 -17.81 10.42 11.62
C ILE A 43 -18.47 11.01 12.87
N ALA A 44 -19.72 10.63 13.16
CA ALA A 44 -20.44 11.08 14.36
C ALA A 44 -19.73 10.68 15.66
N ASN A 45 -19.07 9.51 15.67
CA ASN A 45 -18.33 8.99 16.82
C ASN A 45 -16.83 9.32 16.79
N ARG A 46 -16.36 10.22 15.92
CA ARG A 46 -14.95 10.59 15.77
C ARG A 46 -14.25 10.87 17.09
N GLN A 47 -14.89 11.62 17.98
CA GLN A 47 -14.32 11.97 19.30
C GLN A 47 -14.00 10.72 20.14
N VAL A 48 -14.85 9.69 20.09
CA VAL A 48 -14.60 8.41 20.81
C VAL A 48 -13.37 7.70 20.26
N TYR A 49 -13.20 7.68 18.93
CA TYR A 49 -12.01 7.08 18.29
C TYR A 49 -10.74 7.87 18.60
N ASP A 50 -10.82 9.20 18.55
CA ASP A 50 -9.71 10.09 18.90
C ASP A 50 -9.30 9.91 20.37
N CYS A 51 -10.26 9.86 21.29
CA CYS A 51 -10.01 9.64 22.72
C CYS A 51 -9.33 8.29 22.98
N ARG A 52 -9.82 7.20 22.37
CA ARG A 52 -9.22 5.88 22.47
C ARG A 52 -7.79 5.84 21.92
N LYS A 53 -7.53 6.56 20.83
CA LYS A 53 -6.20 6.67 20.24
C LYS A 53 -5.23 7.41 21.17
N GLU A 54 -5.62 8.55 21.68
CA GLU A 54 -4.79 9.33 22.62
C GLU A 54 -4.53 8.55 23.92
N GLN A 55 -5.50 7.77 24.39
CA GLN A 55 -5.31 6.87 25.55
C GLN A 55 -4.22 5.82 25.24
N ARG A 56 -4.27 5.11 24.10
CA ARG A 56 -3.22 4.14 23.72
C ARG A 56 -1.85 4.79 23.61
N ILE A 57 -1.79 6.00 23.05
CA ILE A 57 -0.56 6.79 22.97
C ILE A 57 -0.03 7.13 24.37
N ALA A 58 -0.90 7.55 25.28
CA ALA A 58 -0.52 7.87 26.65
C ALA A 58 0.02 6.64 27.40
N GLU A 59 -0.63 5.49 27.27
CA GLU A 59 -0.19 4.22 27.82
C GLU A 59 1.21 3.81 27.29
N LEU A 60 1.42 3.90 25.98
CA LEU A 60 2.71 3.60 25.37
C LEU A 60 3.83 4.55 25.83
N ARG A 61 3.52 5.84 25.95
CA ARG A 61 4.46 6.84 26.49
C ARG A 61 4.78 6.59 27.96
N HIS A 62 3.79 6.18 28.73
CA HIS A 62 4.00 5.80 30.13
C HIS A 62 4.96 4.60 30.22
N LEU A 63 4.77 3.56 29.37
CA LEU A 63 5.70 2.43 29.31
C LEU A 63 7.14 2.86 28.98
N LEU A 64 7.33 3.86 28.10
CA LEU A 64 8.66 4.40 27.81
C LEU A 64 9.31 5.14 28.99
N SER A 65 8.51 5.65 29.94
CA SER A 65 9.01 6.35 31.13
C SER A 65 9.46 5.41 32.25
N VAL A 66 9.16 4.11 32.13
CA VAL A 66 9.59 3.10 33.13
C VAL A 66 11.10 2.90 33.07
N SER A 67 11.75 2.97 34.21
CA SER A 67 13.20 2.72 34.33
C SER A 67 13.55 1.25 34.06
N GLY A 68 14.73 1.01 33.46
CA GLY A 68 15.27 -0.34 33.25
C GLY A 68 14.79 -1.05 31.99
N LEU A 69 14.16 -0.33 31.02
CA LEU A 69 13.84 -0.91 29.73
C LEU A 69 15.10 -1.38 28.99
N THR A 70 15.05 -2.59 28.46
CA THR A 70 16.07 -3.05 27.53
C THR A 70 15.93 -2.34 26.18
N PRO A 71 17.01 -2.22 25.36
CA PRO A 71 16.93 -1.64 24.02
C PRO A 71 15.90 -2.34 23.13
N ALA A 72 15.67 -3.63 23.32
CA ALA A 72 14.66 -4.37 22.56
C ALA A 72 13.23 -3.96 22.97
N GLN A 73 12.95 -3.82 24.25
CA GLN A 73 11.66 -3.36 24.76
C GLN A 73 11.36 -1.92 24.32
N GLU A 74 12.37 -1.04 24.42
CA GLU A 74 12.24 0.34 23.95
C GLU A 74 11.92 0.39 22.44
N TYR A 75 12.60 -0.44 21.63
CA TYR A 75 12.34 -0.56 20.21
C TYR A 75 10.88 -0.93 19.92
N GLU A 76 10.36 -1.97 20.57
CA GLU A 76 8.99 -2.44 20.36
C GLU A 76 7.93 -1.39 20.76
N ILE A 77 8.16 -0.65 21.86
CA ILE A 77 7.24 0.42 22.26
C ILE A 77 7.28 1.56 21.25
N ASN A 78 8.45 1.98 20.78
CA ASN A 78 8.59 3.00 19.75
C ASN A 78 7.96 2.55 18.42
N ASP A 79 8.04 1.26 18.07
CA ASP A 79 7.40 0.71 16.86
C ASP A 79 5.88 0.80 16.94
N ARG A 80 5.30 0.53 18.11
CA ARG A 80 3.87 0.71 18.34
C ARG A 80 3.47 2.18 18.29
N LEU A 81 4.28 3.09 18.84
CA LEU A 81 4.06 4.53 18.74
C LEU A 81 4.16 5.04 17.31
N PHE A 82 5.10 4.53 16.52
CA PHE A 82 5.11 4.78 15.07
C PHE A 82 3.77 4.37 14.44
N GLY A 83 3.24 3.20 14.76
CA GLY A 83 1.95 2.72 14.26
C GLY A 83 0.79 3.68 14.56
N GLU A 84 0.77 4.27 15.76
CA GLU A 84 -0.26 5.26 16.14
C GLU A 84 -0.07 6.61 15.42
N PHE A 85 1.17 7.04 15.16
CA PHE A 85 1.48 8.38 14.67
C PHE A 85 1.63 8.54 13.16
N HIS A 86 2.06 7.50 12.44
CA HIS A 86 2.49 7.61 11.03
C HIS A 86 1.44 8.16 10.05
N LYS A 87 0.14 8.07 10.39
CA LYS A 87 -0.97 8.66 9.62
C LYS A 87 -1.63 9.86 10.31
N TYR A 88 -1.08 10.29 11.45
CA TYR A 88 -1.73 11.28 12.31
C TYR A 88 -0.83 12.48 12.64
N LYS A 89 0.38 12.23 13.13
CA LYS A 89 1.37 13.27 13.50
C LYS A 89 2.76 12.84 13.03
N LEU A 90 3.12 13.26 11.81
CA LEU A 90 4.36 12.81 11.15
C LEU A 90 5.62 13.15 11.96
N ASP A 91 5.71 14.34 12.58
CA ASP A 91 6.85 14.72 13.42
C ASP A 91 7.08 13.75 14.60
N SER A 92 5.98 13.30 15.23
CA SER A 92 6.06 12.30 16.28
C SER A 92 6.50 10.94 15.73
N ALA A 93 5.96 10.54 14.57
CA ALA A 93 6.37 9.30 13.91
C ALA A 93 7.86 9.31 13.55
N ILE A 94 8.37 10.42 13.01
CA ILE A 94 9.80 10.62 12.70
C ILE A 94 10.63 10.41 13.96
N ARG A 95 10.33 11.13 15.03
CA ARG A 95 11.10 11.06 16.29
C ARG A 95 11.22 9.63 16.86
N TYR A 96 10.11 8.87 16.89
CA TYR A 96 10.14 7.50 17.38
C TYR A 96 10.87 6.55 16.42
N THR A 97 10.78 6.80 15.11
CA THR A 97 11.48 6.00 14.10
C THR A 97 12.98 6.28 14.08
N GLU A 98 13.41 7.54 14.25
CA GLU A 98 14.82 7.91 14.42
C GLU A 98 15.43 7.19 15.63
N ARG A 99 14.70 7.17 16.74
CA ARG A 99 15.14 6.41 17.93
C ARG A 99 15.26 4.92 17.62
N ASN A 100 14.32 4.36 16.88
CA ASN A 100 14.36 2.95 16.47
C ASN A 100 15.52 2.62 15.53
N VAL A 101 15.94 3.53 14.64
CA VAL A 101 17.15 3.35 13.83
C VAL A 101 18.39 3.18 14.73
N LEU A 102 18.52 3.98 15.78
CA LEU A 102 19.64 3.87 16.72
C LEU A 102 19.58 2.58 17.54
N LEU A 103 18.40 2.22 18.04
CA LEU A 103 18.19 1.00 18.82
C LEU A 103 18.45 -0.27 17.99
N ALA A 104 17.95 -0.30 16.76
CA ALA A 104 18.18 -1.43 15.85
C ALA A 104 19.68 -1.68 15.59
N ARG A 105 20.46 -0.61 15.41
CA ARG A 105 21.92 -0.70 15.27
C ARG A 105 22.58 -1.25 16.54
N ARG A 106 22.14 -0.79 17.73
CA ARG A 106 22.64 -1.30 19.03
C ARG A 106 22.31 -2.78 19.24
N LEU A 107 21.17 -3.21 18.74
CA LEU A 107 20.74 -4.62 18.80
C LEU A 107 21.44 -5.50 17.76
N CYS A 108 22.18 -4.93 16.82
CA CYS A 108 22.79 -5.63 15.68
C CYS A 108 21.77 -6.46 14.87
N ASP A 109 20.49 -6.07 14.90
CA ASP A 109 19.41 -6.75 14.21
C ASP A 109 19.24 -6.17 12.80
N ARG A 110 19.71 -6.91 11.79
CA ARG A 110 19.68 -6.49 10.38
C ARG A 110 18.26 -6.18 9.91
N ARG A 111 17.26 -6.97 10.35
CA ARG A 111 15.87 -6.77 9.97
C ARG A 111 15.30 -5.47 10.53
N LYS A 112 15.54 -5.22 11.81
CA LYS A 112 15.13 -3.99 12.48
C LYS A 112 15.84 -2.76 11.90
N VAL A 113 17.14 -2.84 11.59
CA VAL A 113 17.90 -1.77 10.91
C VAL A 113 17.28 -1.43 9.57
N CYS A 114 17.01 -2.45 8.74
CA CYS A 114 16.41 -2.26 7.42
C CYS A 114 15.01 -1.67 7.54
N LEU A 115 14.14 -2.23 8.37
CA LEU A 115 12.76 -1.79 8.56
C LEU A 115 12.67 -0.34 9.05
N SER A 116 13.43 -0.01 10.10
CA SER A 116 13.43 1.35 10.66
C SER A 116 13.99 2.37 9.68
N GLY A 117 15.04 2.01 8.93
CA GLY A 117 15.62 2.87 7.91
C GLY A 117 14.66 3.15 6.75
N ILE A 118 13.96 2.12 6.25
CA ILE A 118 12.94 2.29 5.21
C ILE A 118 11.80 3.17 5.70
N ARG A 119 11.23 2.90 6.87
CA ARG A 119 10.14 3.69 7.45
C ARG A 119 10.53 5.16 7.65
N LEU A 120 11.76 5.41 8.14
CA LEU A 120 12.25 6.77 8.32
C LEU A 120 12.41 7.50 6.98
N ALA A 121 12.93 6.82 5.97
CA ALA A 121 13.04 7.39 4.62
C ALA A 121 11.67 7.72 4.01
N GLU A 122 10.68 6.85 4.19
CA GLU A 122 9.30 7.10 3.74
C GLU A 122 8.68 8.32 4.46
N LEU A 123 8.90 8.46 5.76
CA LEU A 123 8.45 9.62 6.54
C LEU A 123 9.11 10.92 6.06
N TYR A 124 10.45 10.91 5.88
CA TYR A 124 11.18 12.06 5.35
C TYR A 124 10.70 12.44 3.95
N SER A 125 10.47 11.46 3.07
CA SER A 125 9.91 11.71 1.74
C SER A 125 8.53 12.38 1.83
N SER A 126 7.66 11.89 2.71
CA SER A 126 6.30 12.41 2.90
C SER A 126 6.27 13.84 3.46
N THR A 127 7.33 14.27 4.14
CA THR A 127 7.47 15.62 4.70
C THR A 127 8.32 16.56 3.83
N GLY A 128 8.74 16.12 2.63
CA GLY A 128 9.56 16.93 1.72
C GLY A 128 11.05 16.98 2.09
N MET A 129 11.49 16.24 3.10
CA MET A 129 12.90 16.12 3.51
C MET A 129 13.66 15.17 2.59
N SER A 130 13.73 15.52 1.30
CA SER A 130 14.25 14.63 0.24
C SER A 130 15.71 14.26 0.39
N ILE A 131 16.54 15.16 0.93
CA ILE A 131 17.98 14.90 1.15
C ILE A 131 18.15 13.85 2.25
N GLU A 132 17.44 14.02 3.36
CA GLU A 132 17.45 13.11 4.50
C GLU A 132 16.89 11.72 4.10
N ALA A 133 15.79 11.71 3.34
CA ALA A 133 15.19 10.49 2.80
C ALA A 133 16.20 9.71 1.94
N LYS A 134 16.85 10.39 1.00
CA LYS A 134 17.86 9.77 0.12
C LYS A 134 19.05 9.25 0.91
N ARG A 135 19.58 10.05 1.84
CA ARG A 135 20.69 9.62 2.72
C ARG A 135 20.32 8.39 3.54
N MET A 136 19.09 8.33 4.05
CA MET A 136 18.63 7.17 4.84
C MET A 136 18.54 5.94 3.95
N LEU A 137 17.95 6.02 2.76
CA LEU A 137 17.88 4.89 1.83
C LEU A 137 19.29 4.42 1.43
N ASP A 138 20.20 5.33 1.10
CA ASP A 138 21.58 5.00 0.71
C ASP A 138 22.41 4.39 1.86
N SER A 139 22.03 4.66 3.11
CA SER A 139 22.68 4.06 4.28
C SER A 139 22.33 2.57 4.49
N ILE A 140 21.33 2.07 3.80
CA ILE A 140 20.92 0.66 3.87
C ILE A 140 21.72 -0.13 2.84
N ASP A 141 22.70 -0.92 3.28
CA ASP A 141 23.40 -1.82 2.38
C ASP A 141 22.44 -2.89 1.84
N ARG A 142 22.21 -2.86 0.53
CA ARG A 142 21.32 -3.79 -0.18
C ARG A 142 21.68 -5.25 0.10
N ARG A 143 22.95 -5.58 0.30
CA ARG A 143 23.43 -6.95 0.57
C ARG A 143 23.00 -7.43 1.95
N SER A 144 22.74 -6.51 2.87
CA SER A 144 22.27 -6.80 4.21
C SER A 144 20.74 -6.91 4.32
N VAL A 145 20.00 -6.50 3.26
CA VAL A 145 18.53 -6.55 3.24
C VAL A 145 18.07 -8.01 3.21
N PRO A 146 17.22 -8.45 4.15
CA PRO A 146 16.61 -9.77 4.10
C PRO A 146 15.82 -10.01 2.81
N ARG A 147 15.84 -11.24 2.29
CA ARG A 147 15.19 -11.54 0.98
C ARG A 147 13.71 -11.17 0.94
N ASP A 148 12.98 -11.46 2.00
CA ASP A 148 11.56 -11.15 2.16
C ASP A 148 11.26 -9.64 2.34
N MET A 149 12.29 -8.82 2.54
CA MET A 149 12.19 -7.36 2.62
C MET A 149 12.64 -6.65 1.35
N LEU A 150 13.14 -7.36 0.33
CA LEU A 150 13.63 -6.74 -0.90
C LEU A 150 12.55 -5.94 -1.63
N ALA A 151 11.33 -6.46 -1.70
CA ALA A 151 10.21 -5.75 -2.30
C ALA A 151 9.93 -4.43 -1.57
N THR A 152 9.90 -4.45 -0.23
CA THR A 152 9.73 -3.25 0.60
C THR A 152 10.87 -2.24 0.39
N TYR A 153 12.11 -2.72 0.31
CA TYR A 153 13.28 -1.88 0.05
C TYR A 153 13.21 -1.18 -1.32
N TYR A 154 12.94 -1.92 -2.38
CA TYR A 154 12.83 -1.33 -3.71
C TYR A 154 11.61 -0.43 -3.86
N LYS A 155 10.49 -0.76 -3.22
CA LYS A 155 9.30 0.09 -3.15
C LYS A 155 9.60 1.44 -2.51
N ALA A 156 10.43 1.47 -1.46
CA ALA A 156 10.80 2.73 -0.81
C ALA A 156 11.58 3.65 -1.77
N TYR A 157 12.53 3.11 -2.55
CA TYR A 157 13.22 3.87 -3.60
C TYR A 157 12.29 4.29 -4.74
N ASN A 158 11.43 3.40 -5.21
CA ASN A 158 10.46 3.73 -6.26
C ASN A 158 9.58 4.90 -5.82
N ARG A 159 9.00 4.85 -4.60
CA ARG A 159 8.20 5.95 -4.05
C ARG A 159 8.98 7.25 -3.88
N PHE A 160 10.21 7.16 -3.42
CA PHE A 160 11.07 8.32 -3.31
C PHE A 160 11.26 9.00 -4.67
N TYR A 161 11.65 8.25 -5.70
CA TYR A 161 11.84 8.81 -7.03
C TYR A 161 10.55 9.26 -7.69
N GLN A 162 9.43 8.56 -7.48
CA GLN A 162 8.11 8.99 -7.95
C GLN A 162 7.75 10.39 -7.42
N GLN A 163 7.96 10.64 -6.13
CA GLN A 163 7.73 11.96 -5.55
C GLN A 163 8.73 12.99 -6.07
N TYR A 164 10.00 12.62 -6.17
CA TYR A 164 11.05 13.53 -6.63
C TYR A 164 10.87 13.95 -8.09
N VAL A 165 10.44 13.04 -8.96
CA VAL A 165 10.11 13.32 -10.38
C VAL A 165 8.97 14.32 -10.49
N ALA A 166 7.95 14.20 -9.62
CA ALA A 166 6.83 15.13 -9.61
C ALA A 166 7.25 16.58 -9.37
N PHE A 167 8.32 16.81 -8.61
CA PHE A 167 8.88 18.14 -8.35
C PHE A 167 9.91 18.57 -9.38
N SER A 168 10.82 17.68 -9.81
CA SER A 168 11.97 18.01 -10.63
C SER A 168 11.69 18.00 -12.13
N GLY A 169 10.74 17.16 -12.57
CA GLY A 169 10.43 16.93 -13.99
C GLY A 169 11.59 16.31 -14.81
N GLN A 170 12.73 16.00 -14.18
CA GLN A 170 13.93 15.56 -14.88
C GLN A 170 13.84 14.11 -15.33
N LYS A 171 14.19 13.87 -16.60
CA LYS A 171 14.21 12.54 -17.23
C LYS A 171 15.06 11.51 -16.46
N TYR A 172 16.23 11.93 -16.00
CA TYR A 172 17.15 11.08 -15.23
C TYR A 172 16.49 10.41 -14.00
N PHE A 173 15.71 11.19 -13.22
CA PHE A 173 15.04 10.65 -12.04
C PHE A 173 13.85 9.76 -12.40
N ARG A 174 13.23 10.00 -13.56
CA ARG A 174 12.19 9.11 -14.10
C ARG A 174 12.77 7.74 -14.46
N GLU A 175 13.91 7.71 -15.10
CA GLU A 175 14.63 6.47 -15.42
C GLU A 175 14.99 5.68 -14.15
N LEU A 176 15.34 6.37 -13.06
CA LEU A 176 15.56 5.72 -11.75
C LEU A 176 14.26 5.20 -11.14
N GLU A 177 13.17 5.97 -11.20
CA GLU A 177 11.84 5.50 -10.77
C GLU A 177 11.47 4.19 -11.47
N GLU A 178 11.59 4.14 -12.80
CA GLU A 178 11.28 2.97 -13.63
C GLU A 178 12.17 1.77 -13.29
N ARG A 179 13.46 1.96 -13.11
CA ARG A 179 14.38 0.89 -12.71
C ARG A 179 14.04 0.29 -11.35
N TYR A 180 13.63 1.10 -10.38
CA TYR A 180 13.19 0.58 -9.08
C TYR A 180 11.82 -0.06 -9.16
N GLN A 181 10.93 0.42 -10.04
CA GLN A 181 9.65 -0.21 -10.36
C GLN A 181 9.86 -1.64 -10.89
N ASP A 182 10.73 -1.81 -11.88
CA ASP A 182 11.13 -3.13 -12.39
C ASP A 182 11.71 -4.02 -11.28
N SER A 183 12.55 -3.45 -10.42
CA SER A 183 13.15 -4.20 -9.30
C SER A 183 12.10 -4.72 -8.33
N VAL A 184 11.03 -3.96 -8.05
CA VAL A 184 9.91 -4.44 -7.23
C VAL A 184 9.19 -5.60 -7.91
N ILE A 185 8.86 -5.46 -9.20
CA ILE A 185 8.15 -6.48 -9.97
C ILE A 185 8.92 -7.80 -9.99
N MET A 186 10.25 -7.74 -10.11
CA MET A 186 11.11 -8.93 -10.14
C MET A 186 11.16 -9.70 -8.83
N VAL A 187 11.07 -9.01 -7.69
CA VAL A 187 11.26 -9.64 -6.36
C VAL A 187 9.96 -9.81 -5.58
N ALA A 188 8.87 -9.18 -6.02
CA ALA A 188 7.57 -9.26 -5.37
C ALA A 188 6.98 -10.66 -5.54
N ASP A 189 6.59 -11.27 -4.43
CA ASP A 189 5.85 -12.54 -4.39
C ASP A 189 4.32 -12.32 -4.49
N THR A 190 3.56 -13.39 -4.31
CA THR A 190 2.08 -13.35 -4.38
C THR A 190 1.44 -12.42 -3.35
N ALA A 191 2.07 -12.20 -2.19
CA ALA A 191 1.58 -11.28 -1.17
C ALA A 191 1.60 -9.80 -1.64
N TRP A 192 2.35 -9.51 -2.70
CA TRP A 192 2.44 -8.20 -3.34
C TRP A 192 1.60 -8.09 -4.62
N GLY A 193 0.79 -9.11 -4.92
CA GLY A 193 0.08 -9.23 -6.19
C GLY A 193 -0.67 -7.97 -6.60
N ARG A 194 -1.47 -7.36 -5.71
CA ARG A 194 -2.18 -6.11 -6.00
C ARG A 194 -1.23 -4.96 -6.31
N TYR A 195 -0.17 -4.78 -5.53
CA TYR A 195 0.80 -3.71 -5.78
C TYR A 195 1.54 -3.92 -7.10
N LYS A 196 1.86 -5.17 -7.44
CA LYS A 196 2.48 -5.53 -8.72
C LYS A 196 1.54 -5.22 -9.89
N LEU A 197 0.25 -5.54 -9.77
CA LEU A 197 -0.75 -5.20 -10.78
C LEU A 197 -0.87 -3.67 -10.97
N ASP A 198 -0.92 -2.90 -9.87
CA ASP A 198 -0.97 -1.44 -9.93
C ASP A 198 0.26 -0.86 -10.65
N LEU A 199 1.46 -1.41 -10.39
CA LEU A 199 2.69 -0.99 -11.07
C LEU A 199 2.65 -1.33 -12.56
N LEU A 200 2.29 -2.56 -12.93
CA LEU A 200 2.18 -2.99 -14.32
C LEU A 200 1.13 -2.16 -15.07
N GLY A 201 -0.01 -1.88 -14.46
CA GLY A 201 -1.03 -1.01 -15.04
C GLY A 201 -0.58 0.46 -15.21
N GLN A 202 0.29 0.97 -14.32
CA GLN A 202 0.89 2.30 -14.51
C GLN A 202 1.89 2.31 -15.67
N MET A 203 2.71 1.26 -15.80
CA MET A 203 3.67 1.10 -16.91
C MET A 203 2.93 0.96 -18.24
N SER A 204 1.90 0.13 -18.32
CA SER A 204 1.09 -0.08 -19.52
C SER A 204 0.43 1.21 -20.03
N ARG A 205 0.02 2.11 -19.13
CA ARG A 205 -0.51 3.43 -19.54
C ARG A 205 0.55 4.36 -20.14
N ARG A 206 1.83 4.16 -19.81
CA ARG A 206 2.96 4.95 -20.32
C ARG A 206 3.55 4.34 -21.61
N ASP A 207 3.57 3.04 -21.67
CA ASP A 207 4.15 2.25 -22.75
C ASP A 207 3.17 1.15 -23.16
N GLN A 208 2.54 1.31 -24.32
CA GLN A 208 1.61 0.34 -24.92
C GLN A 208 2.35 -0.67 -25.82
N SER A 209 3.60 -0.97 -25.50
CA SER A 209 4.40 -1.92 -26.26
C SER A 209 3.93 -3.36 -26.06
N HIS A 210 4.23 -4.20 -27.04
CA HIS A 210 4.03 -5.65 -26.96
C HIS A 210 4.78 -6.26 -25.76
N GLU A 211 5.92 -5.70 -25.37
CA GLU A 211 6.67 -6.17 -24.18
C GLU A 211 5.83 -6.01 -22.90
N MET A 212 5.08 -4.92 -22.78
CA MET A 212 4.23 -4.70 -21.60
C MET A 212 3.04 -5.66 -21.59
N GLU A 213 2.43 -5.94 -22.74
CA GLU A 213 1.40 -6.96 -22.87
C GLU A 213 1.92 -8.35 -22.43
N VAL A 214 3.11 -8.74 -22.87
CA VAL A 214 3.76 -9.99 -22.44
C VAL A 214 3.99 -10.04 -20.93
N ARG A 215 4.39 -8.93 -20.32
CA ARG A 215 4.58 -8.84 -18.85
C ARG A 215 3.25 -8.99 -18.09
N LEU A 216 2.17 -8.38 -18.57
CA LEU A 216 0.83 -8.53 -17.97
C LEU A 216 0.30 -9.96 -18.12
N LEU A 217 0.44 -10.55 -19.30
CA LEU A 217 0.05 -11.94 -19.54
C LEU A 217 0.84 -12.91 -18.67
N GLY A 218 2.17 -12.75 -18.57
CA GLY A 218 3.01 -13.56 -17.70
C GLY A 218 2.65 -13.41 -16.21
N PHE A 219 2.21 -12.22 -15.79
CA PHE A 219 1.70 -12.04 -14.43
C PHE A 219 0.35 -12.75 -14.24
N LEU A 220 -0.57 -12.61 -15.20
CA LEU A 220 -1.87 -13.28 -15.20
C LEU A 220 -1.72 -14.81 -15.07
N GLU A 221 -0.81 -15.40 -15.85
CA GLU A 221 -0.51 -16.84 -15.79
C GLU A 221 0.04 -17.30 -14.44
N SER A 222 0.64 -16.41 -13.66
CA SER A 222 1.16 -16.69 -12.31
C SER A 222 0.11 -16.68 -11.20
N LEU A 223 -1.12 -16.25 -11.51
CA LEU A 223 -2.21 -16.11 -10.55
C LEU A 223 -3.15 -17.32 -10.59
N GLU A 224 -3.81 -17.57 -9.46
CA GLU A 224 -4.89 -18.58 -9.41
C GLU A 224 -6.10 -18.10 -10.22
N PRO A 225 -6.61 -18.90 -11.18
CA PRO A 225 -7.68 -18.48 -12.10
C PRO A 225 -8.98 -18.02 -11.41
N ASP A 226 -9.29 -18.56 -10.23
CA ASP A 226 -10.50 -18.25 -9.47
C ASP A 226 -10.28 -17.09 -8.48
N SER A 227 -9.09 -16.46 -8.47
CA SER A 227 -8.79 -15.36 -7.56
C SER A 227 -9.36 -14.03 -8.08
N GLN A 228 -9.74 -13.14 -7.14
CA GLN A 228 -10.14 -11.78 -7.48
C GLN A 228 -9.02 -11.03 -8.24
N LEU A 229 -7.76 -11.26 -7.85
CA LEU A 229 -6.62 -10.63 -8.49
C LEU A 229 -6.43 -11.06 -9.95
N TYR A 230 -6.74 -12.35 -10.26
CA TYR A 230 -6.76 -12.84 -11.64
C TYR A 230 -7.79 -12.08 -12.47
N ALA A 231 -9.02 -11.96 -11.98
CA ALA A 231 -10.07 -11.22 -12.67
C ALA A 231 -9.67 -9.75 -12.90
N GLU A 232 -9.13 -9.08 -11.90
CA GLU A 232 -8.65 -7.69 -12.02
C GLU A 232 -7.50 -7.56 -13.05
N CYS A 233 -6.58 -8.51 -13.08
CA CYS A 233 -5.47 -8.52 -14.06
C CYS A 233 -5.97 -8.77 -15.48
N ALA A 234 -6.96 -9.63 -15.66
CA ALA A 234 -7.54 -9.93 -16.98
C ALA A 234 -8.30 -8.73 -17.61
N TYR A 235 -8.71 -7.75 -16.80
CA TYR A 235 -9.35 -6.52 -17.25
C TYR A 235 -8.39 -5.31 -17.36
N ALA A 236 -7.13 -5.44 -16.93
CA ALA A 236 -6.14 -4.37 -16.95
C ALA A 236 -5.49 -4.19 -18.32
#